data_af9b4cb6c71278cc344505bb8c9a6da5
#
_entry.id   af9b4cb6c71278cc344505bb8c9a6da5
#
_cell.length_a   1.000
_cell.length_b   1.000
_cell.length_c   1.000
_cell.angle_alpha   90.00
_cell.angle_beta   90.00
_cell.angle_gamma   90.00
#
_symmetry.space_group_name_H-M   'P 1'
#
loop_
_entity.id
_entity.type
_entity.pdbx_description
1 polymer ?
#
loop_
_entity_poly.entity_id
_entity_poly.type
_entity_poly.pdbx_seq_one_letter_code
_entity_poly.pdbx_strand_id
1 'polypeptide(L)'
;MSLIVEFLMIELTLLTLLNYVGDNFCDYRNIGHDNYKSLLLAYSDASEKYGPLEVKGIIEKSDNFKVAAIATAAIKCPQYIME
;
A
#
# COMPACT_ATOMS: atom_id res chain seq x y z
N MET A 1 -30.11 9.48 -0.42
CA MET A 1 -29.12 9.73 0.63
C MET A 1 -28.15 8.61 0.79
N SER A 2 -28.59 7.39 0.67
CA SER A 2 -27.67 6.26 0.77
C SER A 2 -26.58 6.29 -0.30
N LEU A 3 -26.89 6.79 -1.48
CA LEU A 3 -25.90 6.90 -2.54
C LEU A 3 -24.75 7.81 -2.15
N ILE A 4 -25.06 8.90 -1.47
CA ILE A 4 -24.03 9.84 -1.03
C ILE A 4 -23.20 9.21 0.06
N VAL A 5 -23.85 8.51 0.99
CA VAL A 5 -23.14 7.83 2.05
C VAL A 5 -22.22 6.77 1.49
N GLU A 6 -22.73 5.97 0.55
CA GLU A 6 -21.93 4.94 -0.09
C GLU A 6 -20.73 5.54 -0.83
N PHE A 7 -20.96 6.69 -1.46
CA PHE A 7 -19.89 7.36 -2.17
C PHE A 7 -18.81 7.86 -1.22
N LEU A 8 -19.24 8.42 -0.09
CA LEU A 8 -18.31 8.94 0.90
C LEU A 8 -17.60 7.83 1.66
N MET A 9 -18.24 6.67 1.74
CA MET A 9 -17.65 5.49 2.35
C MET A 9 -16.99 4.63 1.29
N ILE A 10 -16.35 5.28 0.36
CA ILE A 10 -15.71 4.63 -0.76
C ILE A 10 -14.85 3.48 -0.30
N GLU A 11 -15.05 2.39 -0.99
CA GLU A 11 -14.24 1.22 -0.76
C GLU A 11 -12.81 1.53 -1.13
N LEU A 12 -11.90 0.99 -0.35
CA LEU A 12 -10.49 1.07 -0.66
C LEU A 12 -10.25 0.41 -2.02
N THR A 13 -9.63 1.13 -2.93
CA THR A 13 -9.30 0.59 -4.23
C THR A 13 -7.88 0.06 -4.23
N LEU A 14 -7.62 -0.84 -5.18
CA LEU A 14 -6.27 -1.36 -5.36
C LEU A 14 -5.27 -0.23 -5.60
N LEU A 15 -5.62 0.72 -6.45
CA LEU A 15 -4.71 1.81 -6.76
C LEU A 15 -4.40 2.66 -5.53
N THR A 16 -5.42 2.98 -4.75
CA THR A 16 -5.22 3.75 -3.53
C THR A 16 -4.31 3.02 -2.56
N LEU A 17 -4.54 1.72 -2.39
CA LEU A 17 -3.71 0.92 -1.49
C LEU A 17 -2.27 0.83 -1.98
N LEU A 18 -2.07 0.61 -3.28
CA LEU A 18 -0.73 0.55 -3.85
C LEU A 18 0.03 1.85 -3.64
N ASN A 19 -0.64 2.98 -3.85
CA ASN A 19 -0.01 4.28 -3.65
C ASN A 19 0.35 4.49 -2.19
N TYR A 20 -0.53 4.13 -1.28
CA TYR A 20 -0.27 4.30 0.15
C TYR A 20 0.90 3.41 0.60
N VAL A 21 0.88 2.14 0.21
CA VAL A 21 1.95 1.22 0.57
C VAL A 21 3.26 1.66 -0.07
N GLY A 22 3.23 2.10 -1.32
CA GLY A 22 4.44 2.57 -1.99
C GLY A 22 5.04 3.79 -1.31
N ASP A 23 4.21 4.76 -0.95
CA ASP A 23 4.69 5.97 -0.26
C ASP A 23 5.32 5.61 1.09
N ASN A 24 4.65 4.77 1.86
CA ASN A 24 5.15 4.41 3.17
C ASN A 24 6.40 3.55 3.08
N PHE A 25 6.46 2.66 2.10
CA PHE A 25 7.67 1.89 1.86
C PHE A 25 8.86 2.82 1.64
N CYS A 26 8.69 3.82 0.77
CA CYS A 26 9.77 4.76 0.48
C CYS A 26 10.16 5.55 1.73
N ASP A 27 9.19 5.96 2.53
CA ASP A 27 9.48 6.68 3.77
C ASP A 27 10.31 5.82 4.72
N TYR A 28 9.96 4.56 4.89
CA TYR A 28 10.72 3.67 5.75
C TYR A 28 12.12 3.40 5.22
N ARG A 29 12.26 3.28 3.90
CA ARG A 29 13.58 3.16 3.31
C ARG A 29 14.43 4.39 3.57
N ASN A 30 13.82 5.58 3.50
CA ASN A 30 14.53 6.83 3.74
C ASN A 30 15.11 6.92 5.15
N ILE A 31 14.46 6.31 6.12
CA ILE A 31 14.96 6.35 7.50
C ILE A 31 15.84 5.15 7.84
N GLY A 32 16.15 4.30 6.86
CA GLY A 32 17.19 3.28 7.02
C GLY A 32 16.72 1.85 7.13
N HIS A 33 15.41 1.57 7.04
CA HIS A 33 14.95 0.18 7.06
C HIS A 33 15.23 -0.48 5.71
N ASP A 34 15.47 -1.79 5.74
CA ASP A 34 15.67 -2.54 4.51
C ASP A 34 14.35 -2.75 3.77
N ASN A 35 14.44 -3.34 2.58
CA ASN A 35 13.26 -3.52 1.72
C ASN A 35 12.19 -4.37 2.39
N TYR A 36 12.58 -5.48 3.00
CA TYR A 36 11.61 -6.39 3.61
C TYR A 36 10.87 -5.72 4.77
N LYS A 37 11.62 -5.10 5.68
CA LYS A 37 11.03 -4.45 6.83
C LYS A 37 10.18 -3.26 6.42
N SER A 38 10.65 -2.50 5.44
CA SER A 38 9.88 -1.34 4.94
C SER A 38 8.54 -1.78 4.37
N LEU A 39 8.51 -2.89 3.66
CA LEU A 39 7.27 -3.41 3.10
C LEU A 39 6.33 -3.89 4.19
N LEU A 40 6.84 -4.61 5.19
CA LEU A 40 6.02 -5.08 6.31
C LEU A 40 5.42 -3.92 7.08
N LEU A 41 6.22 -2.90 7.34
CA LEU A 41 5.75 -1.72 8.07
C LEU A 41 4.71 -0.96 7.25
N ALA A 42 4.91 -0.87 5.95
CA ALA A 42 3.94 -0.21 5.08
C ALA A 42 2.61 -0.96 5.05
N TYR A 43 2.65 -2.30 5.03
CA TYR A 43 1.43 -3.09 5.11
C TYR A 43 0.72 -2.90 6.45
N SER A 44 1.50 -2.87 7.53
CA SER A 44 0.94 -2.64 8.86
C SER A 44 0.26 -1.28 8.95
N ASP A 45 0.90 -0.26 8.41
CA ASP A 45 0.32 1.09 8.40
C ASP A 45 -0.97 1.13 7.58
N ALA A 46 -0.98 0.44 6.44
CA ALA A 46 -2.17 0.38 5.60
C ALA A 46 -3.32 -0.30 6.33
N SER A 47 -3.03 -1.42 7.01
CA SER A 47 -4.04 -2.14 7.78
C SER A 47 -4.60 -1.27 8.90
N GLU A 48 -3.75 -0.48 9.53
CA GLU A 48 -4.18 0.42 10.58
C GLU A 48 -5.06 1.55 10.04
N LYS A 49 -4.67 2.09 8.87
CA LYS A 49 -5.41 3.21 8.29
C LYS A 49 -6.75 2.80 7.68
N TYR A 50 -6.76 1.71 6.94
CA TYR A 50 -7.93 1.32 6.14
C TYR A 50 -8.71 0.15 6.72
N GLY A 51 -8.17 -0.49 7.74
CA GLY A 51 -8.78 -1.68 8.33
C GLY A 51 -8.16 -2.95 7.79
N PRO A 52 -7.84 -3.90 8.69
CA PRO A 52 -7.14 -5.11 8.27
C PRO A 52 -7.95 -5.98 7.32
N LEU A 53 -9.27 -6.03 7.48
CA LEU A 53 -10.10 -6.85 6.60
C LEU A 53 -10.20 -6.25 5.20
N GLU A 54 -10.27 -4.92 5.12
CA GLU A 54 -10.32 -4.23 3.83
C GLU A 54 -9.03 -4.45 3.05
N VAL A 55 -7.91 -4.28 3.72
CA VAL A 55 -6.60 -4.46 3.10
C VAL A 55 -6.41 -5.91 2.68
N LYS A 56 -6.75 -6.84 3.55
CA LYS A 56 -6.63 -8.26 3.24
C LYS A 56 -7.47 -8.62 2.01
N GLY A 57 -8.69 -8.10 1.94
CA GLY A 57 -9.56 -8.38 0.80
C GLY A 57 -8.97 -7.95 -0.51
N ILE A 58 -8.35 -6.78 -0.55
CA ILE A 58 -7.75 -6.28 -1.78
C ILE A 58 -6.51 -7.10 -2.16
N ILE A 59 -5.69 -7.42 -1.17
CA ILE A 59 -4.48 -8.21 -1.42
C ILE A 59 -4.84 -9.58 -1.97
N GLU A 60 -5.87 -10.20 -1.41
CA GLU A 60 -6.28 -11.54 -1.85
C GLU A 60 -6.87 -11.54 -3.26
N LYS A 61 -7.49 -10.45 -3.66
CA LYS A 61 -8.06 -10.33 -4.99
C LYS A 61 -7.02 -9.96 -6.06
N SER A 62 -5.86 -9.54 -5.63
CA SER A 62 -4.80 -9.15 -6.54
C SER A 62 -3.97 -10.38 -6.90
N ASP A 63 -3.56 -10.47 -8.16
CA ASP A 63 -2.76 -11.60 -8.61
C ASP A 63 -1.41 -11.64 -7.92
N ASN A 64 -0.78 -10.49 -7.77
CA ASN A 64 0.51 -10.42 -7.11
C ASN A 64 0.69 -9.03 -6.53
N PHE A 65 0.05 -8.80 -5.38
CA PHE A 65 0.07 -7.49 -4.75
C PHE A 65 1.49 -7.05 -4.40
N LYS A 66 2.32 -7.97 -3.91
CA LYS A 66 3.68 -7.63 -3.52
C LYS A 66 4.47 -7.06 -4.70
N VAL A 67 4.37 -7.70 -5.86
CA VAL A 67 5.07 -7.22 -7.04
C VAL A 67 4.53 -5.86 -7.47
N ALA A 68 3.22 -5.68 -7.44
CA ALA A 68 2.62 -4.41 -7.81
C ALA A 68 3.03 -3.31 -6.84
N ALA A 69 3.12 -3.61 -5.54
CA ALA A 69 3.54 -2.64 -4.54
C ALA A 69 5.01 -2.23 -4.76
N ILE A 70 5.86 -3.20 -5.04
CA ILE A 70 7.27 -2.91 -5.32
C ILE A 70 7.40 -2.09 -6.59
N ALA A 71 6.63 -2.42 -7.63
CA ALA A 71 6.65 -1.65 -8.87
C ALA A 71 6.21 -0.20 -8.63
N THR A 72 5.18 -0.01 -7.80
CA THR A 72 4.71 1.32 -7.45
C THR A 72 5.80 2.08 -6.69
N ALA A 73 6.44 1.42 -5.73
CA ALA A 73 7.53 2.03 -4.98
C ALA A 73 8.71 2.39 -5.89
N ALA A 74 8.96 1.57 -6.91
CA ALA A 74 10.05 1.83 -7.85
C ALA A 74 9.84 3.14 -8.61
N ILE A 75 8.58 3.51 -8.85
CA ILE A 75 8.27 4.79 -9.48
C ILE A 75 8.53 5.94 -8.52
N LYS A 76 8.23 5.73 -7.24
CA LYS A 76 8.30 6.78 -6.22
C LYS A 76 9.71 6.97 -5.67
N CYS A 77 10.44 5.89 -5.49
CA CYS A 77 11.80 5.94 -4.93
C CYS A 77 12.70 4.90 -5.61
N PRO A 78 12.98 5.12 -6.91
CA PRO A 78 13.74 4.13 -7.69
C PRO A 78 15.13 3.84 -7.13
N GLN A 79 15.73 4.79 -6.42
CA GLN A 79 17.06 4.63 -5.88
C GLN A 79 17.16 3.48 -4.88
N TYR A 80 16.05 3.11 -4.25
CA TYR A 80 16.07 2.01 -3.29
C TYR A 80 15.75 0.66 -3.93
N ILE A 81 15.06 0.68 -5.03
CA ILE A 81 14.63 -0.55 -5.68
C ILE A 81 15.71 -1.11 -6.58
N MET A 82 16.52 -0.23 -7.13
CA MET A 82 17.57 -0.59 -8.07
C MET A 82 18.82 -1.18 -7.43
N GLU A 83 18.84 -1.22 -6.12
CA GLU A 83 19.99 -1.77 -5.40
C GLU A 83 20.23 -3.23 -5.65
#